data_a28769110a7441dd57a8cced7a030161
#
_entry.id   a28769110a7441dd57a8cced7a030161
#
_cell.length_a   1.000
_cell.length_b   1.000
_cell.length_c   1.000
_cell.angle_alpha   90.00
_cell.angle_beta   90.00
_cell.angle_gamma   90.00
#
_symmetry.space_group_name_H-M   'P 1'
#
loop_
_entity.id
_entity.type
_entity.pdbx_description
1 polymer ?
#
loop_
_entity_poly.entity_id
_entity_poly.type
_entity_poly.pdbx_seq_one_letter_code
_entity_poly.pdbx_strand_id
1 'polypeptide(L)'
;ALALGAECALADPSHEMRVSFYEDFADYLEQSGLTHEAALHRRLVILIRQENNWGLKQKHLGWTNLDDVSAMDKAEILKTLKPLWKEWRSAAKSYLTGVVIRVLPEGGSGFIQDEQGGQYYFNAKDYTHGKQKPIVDQRVRFTLVDKLDRKKNEVKKNAVDISII
;
A
#
# COMPACT_ATOMS: atom_id res chain seq x y z
N ALA A 1 -3.53 11.46 0.56
CA ALA A 1 -4.85 10.81 0.70
C ALA A 1 -4.92 9.48 -0.06
N LEU A 2 -4.61 9.42 -1.38
CA LEU A 2 -4.71 8.17 -2.19
C LEU A 2 -3.95 6.99 -1.59
N ALA A 3 -2.70 7.19 -1.17
CA ALA A 3 -1.88 6.11 -0.61
C ALA A 3 -2.44 5.57 0.71
N LEU A 4 -2.91 6.45 1.60
CA LEU A 4 -3.53 6.03 2.85
C LEU A 4 -4.82 5.25 2.59
N GLY A 5 -5.63 5.72 1.64
CA GLY A 5 -6.82 5.01 1.19
C GLY A 5 -6.49 3.63 0.63
N ALA A 6 -5.50 3.54 -0.23
CA ALA A 6 -5.03 2.28 -0.80
C ALA A 6 -4.47 1.31 0.26
N GLU A 7 -3.75 1.80 1.26
CA GLU A 7 -3.27 0.99 2.38
C GLU A 7 -4.41 0.42 3.21
N CYS A 8 -5.41 1.25 3.54
CA CYS A 8 -6.62 0.80 4.21
C CYS A 8 -7.37 -0.26 3.40
N ALA A 9 -7.51 -0.07 2.08
CA ALA A 9 -8.19 -1.02 1.21
C ALA A 9 -7.47 -2.38 1.13
N LEU A 10 -6.13 -2.38 1.11
CA LEU A 10 -5.32 -3.59 1.05
C LEU A 10 -5.23 -4.36 2.39
N ALA A 11 -5.58 -3.71 3.51
CA ALA A 11 -5.48 -4.31 4.84
C ALA A 11 -6.63 -5.28 5.18
N ASP A 12 -7.75 -5.20 4.47
CA ASP A 12 -8.93 -6.05 4.71
C ASP A 12 -9.14 -7.03 3.55
N PRO A 13 -8.86 -8.33 3.74
CA PRO A 13 -9.00 -9.35 2.68
C PRO A 13 -10.45 -9.58 2.25
N SER A 14 -11.41 -9.45 3.18
CA SER A 14 -12.84 -9.66 2.91
C SER A 14 -13.52 -8.42 2.31
N HIS A 15 -12.97 -7.24 2.62
CA HIS A 15 -13.52 -5.92 2.30
C HIS A 15 -14.85 -5.56 2.99
N GLU A 16 -15.44 -6.45 3.76
CA GLU A 16 -16.74 -6.25 4.43
C GLU A 16 -16.67 -5.16 5.49
N MET A 17 -15.62 -5.19 6.31
CA MET A 17 -15.43 -4.23 7.40
C MET A 17 -15.09 -2.81 6.91
N ARG A 18 -14.87 -2.63 5.62
CA ARG A 18 -14.43 -1.37 5.01
C ARG A 18 -15.50 -0.67 4.16
N VAL A 19 -16.75 -1.13 4.19
CA VAL A 19 -17.80 -0.57 3.33
C VAL A 19 -17.96 0.94 3.50
N SER A 20 -18.04 1.45 4.73
CA SER A 20 -18.13 2.90 4.98
C SER A 20 -16.89 3.65 4.47
N PHE A 21 -15.71 3.07 4.65
CA PHE A 21 -14.48 3.62 4.12
C PHE A 21 -14.51 3.70 2.57
N TYR A 22 -14.98 2.66 1.88
CA TYR A 22 -15.08 2.68 0.42
C TYR A 22 -16.11 3.71 -0.08
N GLU A 23 -17.19 3.94 0.67
CA GLU A 23 -18.16 4.99 0.39
C GLU A 23 -17.47 6.38 0.39
N ASP A 24 -16.76 6.71 1.47
CA ASP A 24 -16.06 7.98 1.64
C ASP A 24 -14.89 8.13 0.66
N PHE A 25 -14.20 7.02 0.39
CA PHE A 25 -13.07 7.01 -0.55
C PHE A 25 -13.53 7.22 -2.00
N ALA A 26 -14.67 6.66 -2.39
CA ALA A 26 -15.27 6.90 -3.70
C ALA A 26 -15.62 8.38 -3.90
N ASP A 27 -16.19 9.04 -2.88
CA ASP A 27 -16.52 10.45 -2.93
C ASP A 27 -15.25 11.33 -3.04
N TYR A 28 -14.19 10.97 -2.33
CA TYR A 28 -12.88 11.61 -2.47
C TYR A 28 -12.30 11.44 -3.88
N LEU A 29 -12.37 10.23 -4.45
CA LEU A 29 -11.86 9.95 -5.81
C LEU A 29 -12.60 10.77 -6.87
N GLU A 30 -13.92 10.85 -6.77
CA GLU A 30 -14.74 11.65 -7.69
C GLU A 30 -14.38 13.13 -7.62
N GLN A 31 -14.25 13.70 -6.41
CA GLN A 31 -13.80 15.08 -6.21
C GLN A 31 -12.39 15.34 -6.76
N SER A 32 -11.56 14.30 -6.83
CA SER A 32 -10.21 14.34 -7.38
C SER A 32 -10.15 14.13 -8.90
N GLY A 33 -11.30 13.97 -9.57
CA GLY A 33 -11.40 13.73 -11.01
C GLY A 33 -11.17 12.26 -11.43
N LEU A 34 -11.03 11.34 -10.47
CA LEU A 34 -10.85 9.89 -10.69
C LEU A 34 -12.22 9.20 -10.70
N THR A 35 -13.06 9.59 -11.68
CA THR A 35 -14.48 9.21 -11.74
C THR A 35 -14.68 7.71 -12.01
N HIS A 36 -13.84 7.09 -12.84
CA HIS A 36 -13.91 5.66 -13.11
C HIS A 36 -13.55 4.84 -11.86
N GLU A 37 -12.48 5.23 -11.16
CA GLU A 37 -12.05 4.60 -9.92
C GLU A 37 -13.10 4.78 -8.81
N ALA A 38 -13.77 5.94 -8.77
CA ALA A 38 -14.90 6.16 -7.86
C ALA A 38 -16.05 5.19 -8.17
N ALA A 39 -16.39 5.00 -9.45
CA ALA A 39 -17.42 4.07 -9.89
C ALA A 39 -17.09 2.62 -9.50
N LEU A 40 -15.83 2.18 -9.66
CA LEU A 40 -15.37 0.86 -9.22
C LEU A 40 -15.56 0.65 -7.71
N HIS A 41 -15.22 1.64 -6.88
CA HIS A 41 -15.40 1.55 -5.41
C HIS A 41 -16.89 1.54 -5.04
N ARG A 42 -17.72 2.35 -5.67
CA ARG A 42 -19.17 2.35 -5.47
C ARG A 42 -19.79 1.02 -5.85
N ARG A 43 -19.39 0.44 -6.97
CA ARG A 43 -19.83 -0.91 -7.37
C ARG A 43 -19.41 -1.96 -6.35
N LEU A 44 -18.18 -1.91 -5.85
CA LEU A 44 -17.70 -2.79 -4.79
C LEU A 44 -18.59 -2.71 -3.54
N VAL A 45 -18.95 -1.51 -3.10
CA VAL A 45 -19.87 -1.30 -1.96
C VAL A 45 -21.22 -1.97 -2.19
N ILE A 46 -21.82 -1.78 -3.37
CA ILE A 46 -23.10 -2.39 -3.72
C ILE A 46 -23.03 -3.91 -3.63
N LEU A 47 -21.99 -4.51 -4.23
CA LEU A 47 -21.79 -5.95 -4.26
C LEU A 47 -21.58 -6.53 -2.85
N ILE A 48 -20.76 -5.90 -2.01
CA ILE A 48 -20.56 -6.33 -0.62
C ILE A 48 -21.87 -6.28 0.14
N ARG A 49 -22.65 -5.21 -0.01
CA ARG A 49 -23.94 -5.07 0.68
C ARG A 49 -24.95 -6.14 0.22
N GLN A 50 -24.98 -6.45 -1.06
CA GLN A 50 -25.84 -7.49 -1.63
C GLN A 50 -25.45 -8.89 -1.12
N GLU A 51 -24.16 -9.23 -1.12
CA GLU A 51 -23.65 -10.51 -0.61
C GLU A 51 -23.99 -10.74 0.87
N ASN A 52 -23.99 -9.67 1.66
CA ASN A 52 -24.26 -9.73 3.10
C ASN A 52 -25.74 -9.47 3.45
N ASN A 53 -26.61 -9.37 2.46
CA ASN A 53 -28.03 -9.01 2.64
C ASN A 53 -28.23 -7.68 3.40
N TRP A 54 -27.29 -6.75 3.29
CA TRP A 54 -27.41 -5.40 3.82
C TRP A 54 -28.15 -4.53 2.81
N GLY A 55 -29.32 -4.03 3.14
CA GLY A 55 -30.10 -3.18 2.24
C GLY A 55 -29.30 -1.98 1.71
N LEU A 56 -29.60 -1.54 0.49
CA LEU A 56 -29.04 -0.32 -0.07
C LEU A 56 -29.65 0.91 0.65
N LYS A 57 -28.78 1.88 1.00
CA LYS A 57 -29.21 3.17 1.56
C LYS A 57 -29.61 4.12 0.44
N GLN A 58 -30.37 5.17 0.77
CA GLN A 58 -30.79 6.20 -0.20
C GLN A 58 -29.62 6.80 -1.00
N LYS A 59 -28.48 7.04 -0.35
CA LYS A 59 -27.30 7.54 -1.02
C LYS A 59 -26.78 6.63 -2.13
N HIS A 60 -26.91 5.30 -1.97
CA HIS A 60 -26.46 4.33 -2.98
C HIS A 60 -27.33 4.35 -4.24
N LEU A 61 -28.63 4.67 -4.07
CA LEU A 61 -29.56 4.80 -5.19
C LEU A 61 -29.30 6.07 -6.03
N GLY A 62 -28.67 7.08 -5.42
CA GLY A 62 -28.29 8.32 -6.08
C GLY A 62 -26.94 8.28 -6.78
N TRP A 63 -26.21 7.16 -6.71
CA TRP A 63 -24.92 7.07 -7.38
C TRP A 63 -25.06 7.01 -8.90
N THR A 64 -24.28 7.82 -9.57
CA THR A 64 -24.22 7.95 -11.04
C THR A 64 -22.92 7.34 -11.57
N ASN A 65 -22.81 7.25 -12.90
CA ASN A 65 -21.59 6.80 -13.59
C ASN A 65 -21.18 5.35 -13.28
N LEU A 66 -22.18 4.48 -12.99
CA LEU A 66 -21.92 3.06 -12.75
C LEU A 66 -22.04 2.19 -13.99
N ASP A 67 -22.51 2.74 -15.12
CA ASP A 67 -22.84 1.99 -16.33
C ASP A 67 -21.66 1.14 -16.85
N ASP A 68 -20.45 1.71 -16.83
CA ASP A 68 -19.22 1.03 -17.27
C ASP A 68 -18.82 -0.14 -16.37
N VAL A 69 -19.27 -0.18 -15.13
CA VAL A 69 -18.88 -1.18 -14.13
C VAL A 69 -20.07 -2.00 -13.61
N SER A 70 -21.28 -1.69 -14.07
CA SER A 70 -22.52 -2.30 -13.56
C SER A 70 -22.60 -3.81 -13.80
N ALA A 71 -22.01 -4.31 -14.87
CA ALA A 71 -21.97 -5.72 -15.22
C ALA A 71 -20.86 -6.50 -14.50
N MET A 72 -19.89 -5.82 -13.88
CA MET A 72 -18.75 -6.46 -13.21
C MET A 72 -19.17 -7.11 -11.90
N ASP A 73 -18.66 -8.30 -11.65
CA ASP A 73 -18.77 -8.98 -10.36
C ASP A 73 -17.68 -8.49 -9.37
N LYS A 74 -17.77 -8.95 -8.10
CA LYS A 74 -16.83 -8.56 -7.05
C LYS A 74 -15.38 -8.97 -7.36
N ALA A 75 -15.19 -10.14 -7.95
CA ALA A 75 -13.85 -10.64 -8.26
C ALA A 75 -13.19 -9.80 -9.37
N GLU A 76 -13.95 -9.42 -10.38
CA GLU A 76 -13.51 -8.56 -11.47
C GLU A 76 -13.16 -7.15 -10.98
N ILE A 77 -14.03 -6.56 -10.14
CA ILE A 77 -13.76 -5.26 -9.49
C ILE A 77 -12.46 -5.32 -8.66
N LEU A 78 -12.30 -6.34 -7.83
CA LEU A 78 -11.11 -6.48 -7.00
C LEU A 78 -9.84 -6.76 -7.83
N LYS A 79 -9.97 -7.49 -8.94
CA LYS A 79 -8.87 -7.71 -9.89
C LYS A 79 -8.39 -6.39 -10.51
N THR A 80 -9.30 -5.46 -10.76
CA THR A 80 -8.99 -4.11 -11.28
C THR A 80 -8.44 -3.19 -10.19
N LEU A 81 -9.07 -3.15 -9.01
CA LEU A 81 -8.70 -2.22 -7.94
C LEU A 81 -7.38 -2.57 -7.24
N LYS A 82 -7.08 -3.86 -7.01
CA LYS A 82 -5.87 -4.25 -6.26
C LYS A 82 -4.56 -3.76 -6.88
N PRO A 83 -4.33 -3.80 -8.21
CA PRO A 83 -3.17 -3.18 -8.84
C PRO A 83 -3.10 -1.67 -8.62
N LEU A 84 -4.23 -0.95 -8.78
CA LEU A 84 -4.31 0.50 -8.54
C LEU A 84 -3.97 0.86 -7.09
N TRP A 85 -4.52 0.14 -6.12
CA TRP A 85 -4.18 0.36 -4.71
C TRP A 85 -2.69 0.13 -4.42
N LYS A 86 -2.08 -0.88 -5.04
CA LYS A 86 -0.63 -1.11 -4.91
C LYS A 86 0.18 0.03 -5.51
N GLU A 87 -0.22 0.52 -6.67
CA GLU A 87 0.41 1.66 -7.34
C GLU A 87 0.30 2.93 -6.48
N TRP A 88 -0.91 3.29 -6.03
CA TRP A 88 -1.12 4.48 -5.19
C TRP A 88 -0.37 4.42 -3.86
N ARG A 89 -0.32 3.24 -3.22
CA ARG A 89 0.50 3.03 -2.03
C ARG A 89 1.98 3.23 -2.32
N SER A 90 2.45 2.74 -3.46
CA SER A 90 3.86 2.84 -3.85
C SER A 90 4.25 4.25 -4.26
N ALA A 91 3.38 4.98 -4.95
CA ALA A 91 3.62 6.35 -5.39
C ALA A 91 3.84 7.35 -4.24
N ALA A 92 3.28 7.06 -3.06
CA ALA A 92 3.47 7.91 -1.87
C ALA A 92 4.71 7.53 -1.04
N LYS A 93 5.44 6.48 -1.39
CA LYS A 93 6.66 6.12 -0.68
C LYS A 93 7.77 7.10 -1.06
N SER A 94 8.23 7.88 -0.09
CA SER A 94 9.48 8.62 -0.22
C SER A 94 10.64 7.64 -0.25
N TYR A 95 11.22 7.45 -1.42
CA TYR A 95 12.44 6.66 -1.55
C TYR A 95 13.67 7.52 -1.23
N LEU A 96 14.54 6.97 -0.42
CA LEU A 96 15.88 7.48 -0.17
C LEU A 96 16.87 6.66 -1.01
N THR A 97 18.02 7.26 -1.32
CA THR A 97 19.18 6.59 -1.89
C THR A 97 20.29 6.50 -0.85
N GLY A 98 21.07 5.45 -0.93
CA GLY A 98 22.18 5.24 -0.02
C GLY A 98 23.08 4.09 -0.43
N VAL A 99 24.01 3.76 0.44
CA VAL A 99 25.00 2.70 0.24
C VAL A 99 24.96 1.73 1.40
N VAL A 100 25.07 0.45 1.13
CA VAL A 100 25.24 -0.58 2.15
C VAL A 100 26.63 -0.42 2.76
N ILE A 101 26.69 0.04 4.00
CA ILE A 101 27.98 0.29 4.67
C ILE A 101 28.46 -0.91 5.51
N ARG A 102 27.56 -1.81 5.86
CA ARG A 102 27.90 -2.97 6.67
C ARG A 102 26.89 -4.10 6.47
N VAL A 103 27.39 -5.32 6.33
CA VAL A 103 26.62 -6.56 6.38
C VAL A 103 27.03 -7.33 7.64
N LEU A 104 26.06 -7.81 8.42
CA LEU A 104 26.35 -8.59 9.62
C LEU A 104 26.80 -10.01 9.28
N PRO A 105 27.58 -10.68 10.15
CA PRO A 105 28.22 -11.96 9.84
C PRO A 105 27.27 -13.07 9.38
N GLU A 106 26.02 -13.02 9.84
CA GLU A 106 24.99 -14.00 9.43
C GLU A 106 24.45 -13.74 8.01
N GLY A 107 24.89 -12.67 7.34
CA GLY A 107 24.55 -12.34 5.95
C GLY A 107 23.08 -11.96 5.70
N GLY A 108 22.26 -11.94 6.75
CA GLY A 108 20.83 -11.70 6.66
C GLY A 108 20.37 -10.29 7.05
N SER A 109 21.30 -9.40 7.43
CA SER A 109 20.97 -8.03 7.86
C SER A 109 22.20 -7.14 7.79
N GLY A 110 22.01 -5.81 7.91
CA GLY A 110 23.09 -4.86 7.84
C GLY A 110 22.63 -3.42 8.08
N PHE A 111 23.45 -2.49 7.60
CA PHE A 111 23.19 -1.06 7.68
C PHE A 111 23.37 -0.39 6.32
N ILE A 112 22.46 0.50 5.98
CA ILE A 112 22.52 1.42 4.84
C ILE A 112 22.76 2.81 5.37
N GLN A 113 23.65 3.57 4.73
CA GLN A 113 23.84 4.99 4.99
C GLN A 113 23.26 5.78 3.82
N ASP A 114 22.39 6.76 4.13
CA ASP A 114 21.87 7.70 3.13
C ASP A 114 22.89 8.79 2.79
N GLU A 115 22.55 9.63 1.81
CA GLU A 115 23.39 10.73 1.34
C GLU A 115 23.59 11.85 2.41
N GLN A 116 22.77 11.87 3.46
CA GLN A 116 22.86 12.82 4.56
C GLN A 116 23.62 12.26 5.77
N GLY A 117 24.13 11.02 5.67
CA GLY A 117 24.87 10.35 6.73
C GLY A 117 24.01 9.59 7.74
N GLY A 118 22.70 9.55 7.54
CA GLY A 118 21.76 8.75 8.36
C GLY A 118 22.00 7.26 8.16
N GLN A 119 22.08 6.50 9.25
CA GLN A 119 22.30 5.04 9.19
C GLN A 119 21.04 4.28 9.62
N TYR A 120 20.62 3.33 8.80
CA TYR A 120 19.39 2.58 8.98
C TYR A 120 19.66 1.08 8.91
N TYR A 121 19.13 0.35 9.89
CA TYR A 121 19.17 -1.11 9.89
C TYR A 121 18.24 -1.66 8.83
N PHE A 122 18.65 -2.74 8.16
CA PHE A 122 17.84 -3.52 7.24
C PHE A 122 17.95 -5.01 7.49
N ASN A 123 16.95 -5.77 7.03
CA ASN A 123 17.01 -7.21 6.93
C ASN A 123 16.99 -7.61 5.44
N ALA A 124 17.71 -8.70 5.06
CA ALA A 124 17.77 -9.16 3.67
C ALA A 124 16.40 -9.49 3.06
N LYS A 125 15.42 -9.87 3.89
CA LYS A 125 14.02 -10.08 3.46
C LYS A 125 13.32 -8.80 2.99
N ASP A 126 13.85 -7.63 3.36
CA ASP A 126 13.31 -6.32 2.98
C ASP A 126 13.79 -5.89 1.57
N TYR A 127 14.63 -6.69 0.89
CA TYR A 127 14.97 -6.53 -0.52
C TYR A 127 13.78 -6.97 -1.40
N THR A 128 13.38 -6.11 -2.33
CA THR A 128 12.21 -6.33 -3.19
C THR A 128 12.35 -7.51 -4.15
N HIS A 129 13.57 -7.93 -4.48
CA HIS A 129 13.87 -9.04 -5.38
C HIS A 129 14.38 -10.28 -4.64
N GLY A 130 13.97 -10.51 -3.45
CA GLY A 130 13.90 -11.69 -2.56
C GLY A 130 15.04 -12.71 -2.51
N LYS A 131 16.08 -12.62 -3.36
CA LYS A 131 17.20 -13.58 -3.39
C LYS A 131 18.57 -12.92 -3.48
N GLN A 132 18.63 -11.59 -3.52
CA GLN A 132 19.90 -10.90 -3.58
C GLN A 132 20.48 -10.74 -2.19
N LYS A 133 21.71 -11.23 -2.00
CA LYS A 133 22.46 -10.99 -0.76
C LYS A 133 22.96 -9.55 -0.77
N PRO A 134 22.79 -8.80 0.35
CA PRO A 134 23.37 -7.48 0.47
C PRO A 134 24.90 -7.53 0.39
N ILE A 135 25.49 -6.62 -0.34
CA ILE A 135 26.95 -6.49 -0.50
C ILE A 135 27.36 -5.10 -0.03
N VAL A 136 28.47 -5.00 0.71
CA VAL A 136 29.03 -3.70 1.10
C VAL A 136 29.37 -2.88 -0.14
N ASP A 137 29.21 -1.57 -0.07
CA ASP A 137 29.37 -0.58 -1.16
C ASP A 137 28.27 -0.66 -2.25
N GLN A 138 27.27 -1.49 -2.08
CA GLN A 138 26.13 -1.57 -2.99
C GLN A 138 25.24 -0.34 -2.87
N ARG A 139 25.00 0.35 -3.99
CA ARG A 139 24.03 1.45 -4.04
C ARG A 139 22.61 0.90 -4.09
N VAL A 140 21.75 1.48 -3.26
CA VAL A 140 20.38 1.02 -3.08
C VAL A 140 19.41 2.19 -2.95
N ARG A 141 18.18 1.93 -3.36
CA ARG A 141 17.01 2.76 -3.08
C ARG A 141 16.16 2.05 -2.04
N PHE A 142 15.65 2.77 -1.06
CA PHE A 142 14.89 2.20 0.05
C PHE A 142 13.87 3.18 0.63
N THR A 143 12.93 2.69 1.42
CA THR A 143 12.02 3.52 2.23
C THR A 143 12.29 3.29 3.71
N LEU A 144 11.81 4.21 4.56
CA LEU A 144 11.93 4.10 6.02
C LEU A 144 10.59 3.72 6.64
N VAL A 145 10.65 2.83 7.63
CA VAL A 145 9.52 2.50 8.52
C VAL A 145 9.96 2.59 9.98
N ASP A 146 9.06 3.04 10.81
CA ASP A 146 9.26 3.04 12.26
C ASP A 146 9.04 1.64 12.81
N LYS A 147 10.05 1.07 13.47
CA LYS A 147 9.97 -0.24 14.15
C LYS A 147 10.34 -0.08 15.62
N LEU A 148 9.53 -0.70 16.49
CA LEU A 148 9.83 -0.76 17.91
C LEU A 148 10.98 -1.75 18.18
N ASP A 149 12.10 -1.26 18.68
CA ASP A 149 13.17 -2.09 19.27
C ASP A 149 12.71 -2.54 20.67
N ARG A 150 12.18 -3.76 20.75
CA ARG A 150 11.62 -4.32 22.00
C ARG A 150 12.66 -4.45 23.13
N LYS A 151 13.96 -4.55 22.79
CA LYS A 151 15.03 -4.68 23.81
C LYS A 151 15.32 -3.33 24.50
N LYS A 152 15.19 -2.24 23.74
CA LYS A 152 15.49 -0.88 24.23
C LYS A 152 14.23 -0.05 24.46
N ASN A 153 13.06 -0.58 24.09
CA ASN A 153 11.77 0.14 24.11
C ASN A 153 11.83 1.50 23.39
N GLU A 154 12.57 1.55 22.28
CA GLU A 154 12.76 2.74 21.46
C GLU A 154 12.22 2.49 20.05
N VAL A 155 11.60 3.50 19.47
CA VAL A 155 11.22 3.48 18.05
C VAL A 155 12.43 3.86 17.20
N LYS A 156 12.81 2.98 16.24
CA LYS A 156 13.89 3.22 15.32
C LYS A 156 13.41 3.13 13.87
N LYS A 157 13.97 3.96 13.00
CA LYS A 157 13.73 3.88 11.57
C LYS A 157 14.57 2.76 10.96
N ASN A 158 13.90 1.85 10.27
CA ASN A 158 14.54 0.76 9.54
C ASN A 158 14.33 0.95 8.04
N ALA A 159 15.31 0.56 7.24
CA ALA A 159 15.20 0.53 5.80
C ALA A 159 14.41 -0.71 5.35
N VAL A 160 13.44 -0.50 4.45
CA VAL A 160 12.62 -1.55 3.83
C VAL A 160 12.41 -1.24 2.35
N ASP A 161 11.80 -2.16 1.60
CA ASP A 161 11.57 -2.04 0.15
C ASP A 161 12.86 -1.68 -0.61
N ILE A 162 13.93 -2.39 -0.29
CA ILE A 162 15.27 -2.10 -0.78
C ILE A 162 15.42 -2.65 -2.20
N SER A 163 15.87 -1.82 -3.11
CA SER A 163 16.22 -2.22 -4.49
C SER A 163 17.60 -1.67 -4.88
N ILE A 164 18.37 -2.47 -5.61
CA ILE A 164 19.68 -2.09 -6.14
C ILE A 164 19.47 -1.09 -7.29
N ILE A 165 20.32 -0.06 -7.36
CA ILE A 165 20.33 0.97 -8.41
C ILE A 165 21.70 1.09 -9.05
#